data_7079ba647583b16cbc320a2bb8197b47
#
_entry.id   7079ba647583b16cbc320a2bb8197b47
#
_cell.length_a   1.000
_cell.length_b   1.000
_cell.length_c   1.000
_cell.angle_alpha   90.00
_cell.angle_beta   90.00
_cell.angle_gamma   90.00
#
_symmetry.space_group_name_H-M   'P 1'
#
loop_
_entity.id
_entity.type
_entity.pdbx_description
1 polymer ?
#
loop_
_entity_poly.entity_id
_entity_poly.type
_entity_poly.pdbx_seq_one_letter_code
_entity_poly.pdbx_strand_id
1 'polypeptide(L)'
;MIQPQTRLKVADNSGAKEIMCFRVLGGSFRRTAGVGDVIVASVKSATPGGQVKKGDVVKAVIVRTRKQYRRPDGTYIRFDDNAAVIINEQKQPRGTRIFGPVARELREKDYMKIVSLAPEVL
;
A
#
# COMPACT_ATOMS: atom_id res chain seq x y z
N MET A 1 -4.90 -0.07 -11.80
CA MET A 1 -3.79 0.72 -11.25
C MET A 1 -4.33 1.81 -10.34
N ILE A 2 -3.52 2.25 -9.42
CA ILE A 2 -3.94 3.25 -8.45
C ILE A 2 -3.66 4.65 -9.01
N GLN A 3 -4.64 5.53 -8.94
CA GLN A 3 -4.50 6.90 -9.42
C GLN A 3 -5.12 7.85 -8.39
N PRO A 4 -4.94 9.17 -8.53
CA PRO A 4 -5.56 10.10 -7.60
C PRO A 4 -7.07 9.86 -7.48
N GLN A 5 -7.58 9.94 -6.26
CA GLN A 5 -8.96 9.67 -5.85
C GLN A 5 -9.32 8.18 -5.73
N THR A 6 -8.40 7.26 -6.00
CA THR A 6 -8.64 5.84 -5.73
C THR A 6 -8.65 5.59 -4.22
N ARG A 7 -9.65 4.86 -3.75
CA ARG A 7 -9.73 4.44 -2.35
C ARG A 7 -9.12 3.06 -2.20
N LEU A 8 -8.35 2.87 -1.13
CA LEU A 8 -7.65 1.62 -0.85
C LEU A 8 -7.92 1.19 0.58
N LYS A 9 -7.94 -0.11 0.79
CA LYS A 9 -7.90 -0.67 2.14
C LYS A 9 -6.50 -0.51 2.72
N VAL A 10 -6.43 -0.40 4.03
CA VAL A 10 -5.17 -0.40 4.75
C VAL A 10 -4.95 -1.81 5.30
N ALA A 11 -3.84 -2.43 4.91
CA ALA A 11 -3.55 -3.83 5.23
C ALA A 11 -2.68 -3.99 6.48
N ASP A 12 -2.73 -3.02 7.39
CA ASP A 12 -1.94 -3.08 8.62
C ASP A 12 -2.78 -2.70 9.83
N ASN A 13 -2.15 -2.78 11.01
CA ASN A 13 -2.80 -2.46 12.29
C ASN A 13 -2.43 -1.06 12.80
N SER A 14 -2.10 -0.14 11.93
CA SER A 14 -1.77 1.24 12.31
C SER A 14 -2.97 2.03 12.83
N GLY A 15 -4.18 1.53 12.58
CA GLY A 15 -5.41 2.19 12.97
C GLY A 15 -6.22 2.72 11.81
N ALA A 16 -5.60 3.02 10.68
CA ALA A 16 -6.33 3.42 9.49
C ALA A 16 -7.01 2.21 8.85
N LYS A 17 -8.22 2.39 8.35
CA LYS A 17 -8.98 1.32 7.67
C LYS A 17 -9.07 1.57 6.17
N GLU A 18 -9.27 2.82 5.77
CA GLU A 18 -9.39 3.20 4.37
C GLU A 18 -8.67 4.51 4.13
N ILE A 19 -7.95 4.59 3.03
CA ILE A 19 -7.26 5.80 2.59
C ILE A 19 -7.65 6.12 1.15
N MET A 20 -7.51 7.39 0.78
CA MET A 20 -7.74 7.82 -0.59
C MET A 20 -6.46 8.45 -1.13
N CYS A 21 -5.96 7.91 -2.24
CA CYS A 21 -4.79 8.45 -2.91
C CYS A 21 -5.11 9.82 -3.50
N PHE A 22 -4.24 10.80 -3.28
CA PHE A 22 -4.36 12.08 -3.98
C PHE A 22 -3.08 12.46 -4.74
N ARG A 23 -1.99 11.75 -4.53
CA ARG A 23 -0.74 12.00 -5.25
C ARG A 23 0.07 10.72 -5.38
N VAL A 24 0.62 10.48 -6.57
CA VAL A 24 1.54 9.38 -6.82
C VAL A 24 2.96 9.95 -6.84
N LEU A 25 3.84 9.38 -6.02
CA LEU A 25 5.24 9.80 -5.93
C LEU A 25 6.08 9.06 -6.97
N GLY A 26 7.22 9.63 -7.34
CA GLY A 26 8.17 9.00 -8.25
C GLY A 26 8.39 9.68 -9.57
N GLY A 27 7.89 10.91 -9.76
CA GLY A 27 8.14 11.68 -10.98
C GLY A 27 7.07 12.70 -11.25
N SER A 28 7.42 13.75 -12.01
CA SER A 28 6.54 14.90 -12.27
C SER A 28 5.29 14.54 -13.07
N PHE A 29 5.37 13.52 -13.91
CA PHE A 29 4.28 13.12 -14.80
C PHE A 29 3.66 11.79 -14.43
N ARG A 30 3.97 11.29 -13.25
CA ARG A 30 3.45 9.99 -12.85
C ARG A 30 1.98 10.09 -12.48
N ARG A 31 1.14 9.35 -13.19
CA ARG A 31 -0.32 9.40 -13.03
C ARG A 31 -0.89 8.18 -12.33
N THR A 32 -0.21 7.04 -12.40
CA THR A 32 -0.69 5.80 -11.84
C THR A 32 0.39 5.12 -11.02
N ALA A 33 -0.05 4.35 -10.02
CA ALA A 33 0.83 3.59 -9.16
C ALA A 33 0.45 2.11 -9.20
N GLY A 34 1.45 1.25 -9.09
CA GLY A 34 1.27 -0.18 -8.96
C GLY A 34 1.90 -0.69 -7.67
N VAL A 35 2.05 -2.00 -7.57
CA VAL A 35 2.65 -2.63 -6.39
C VAL A 35 4.07 -2.10 -6.18
N GLY A 36 4.38 -1.74 -4.94
CA GLY A 36 5.68 -1.21 -4.56
C GLY A 36 5.86 0.28 -4.78
N ASP A 37 4.89 0.95 -5.36
CA ASP A 37 4.93 2.40 -5.51
C ASP A 37 4.40 3.08 -4.26
N VAL A 38 4.95 4.27 -3.98
CA VAL A 38 4.54 5.07 -2.82
C VAL A 38 3.56 6.13 -3.26
N ILE A 39 2.50 6.29 -2.49
CA ILE A 39 1.49 7.33 -2.71
C ILE A 39 1.36 8.18 -1.46
N VAL A 40 0.84 9.40 -1.65
CA VAL A 40 0.39 10.25 -0.56
C VAL A 40 -1.13 10.16 -0.53
N ALA A 41 -1.68 9.89 0.63
CA ALA A 41 -3.10 9.62 0.79
C ALA A 41 -3.66 10.28 2.04
N SER A 42 -4.97 10.53 2.04
CA SER A 42 -5.68 10.99 3.22
C SER A 42 -6.46 9.84 3.84
N VAL A 43 -6.48 9.80 5.15
CA VAL A 43 -7.19 8.75 5.90
C VAL A 43 -8.67 9.09 5.92
N LYS A 44 -9.50 8.21 5.34
CA LYS A 44 -10.95 8.40 5.26
C LYS A 44 -11.71 7.66 6.34
N SER A 45 -11.14 6.59 6.87
CA SER A 45 -11.74 5.83 7.96
C SER A 45 -10.62 5.28 8.85
N ALA A 46 -10.78 5.40 10.16
CA ALA A 46 -9.78 4.95 11.12
C ALA A 46 -10.46 4.45 12.39
N THR A 47 -9.78 3.54 13.09
CA THR A 47 -10.20 3.04 14.39
C THR A 47 -9.94 4.13 15.44
N PRO A 48 -10.91 4.47 16.29
CA PRO A 48 -10.67 5.42 17.37
C PRO A 48 -9.53 4.95 18.28
N GLY A 49 -8.65 5.89 18.64
CA GLY A 49 -7.53 5.59 19.53
C GLY A 49 -6.30 4.99 18.87
N GLY A 50 -6.32 4.79 17.54
CA GLY A 50 -5.15 4.29 16.82
C GLY A 50 -4.08 5.37 16.61
N GLN A 51 -2.94 4.96 16.09
CA GLN A 51 -1.83 5.87 15.79
C GLN A 51 -2.20 6.87 14.70
N VAL A 52 -3.03 6.45 13.76
CA VAL A 52 -3.44 7.25 12.61
C VAL A 52 -4.91 7.59 12.76
N LYS A 53 -5.24 8.86 12.55
CA LYS A 53 -6.61 9.37 12.73
C LYS A 53 -7.23 9.76 11.40
N LYS A 54 -8.56 9.78 11.36
CA LYS A 54 -9.29 10.26 10.19
C LYS A 54 -8.86 11.68 9.84
N GLY A 55 -8.61 11.93 8.57
CA GLY A 55 -8.17 13.23 8.08
C GLY A 55 -6.65 13.40 7.99
N ASP A 56 -5.89 12.50 8.59
CA ASP A 56 -4.42 12.56 8.52
C ASP A 56 -3.94 12.35 7.07
N VAL A 57 -2.83 12.99 6.73
CA VAL A 57 -2.14 12.77 5.47
C VAL A 57 -0.96 11.85 5.74
N VAL A 58 -0.91 10.75 4.99
CA VAL A 58 0.09 9.70 5.22
C VAL A 58 0.72 9.27 3.91
N LYS A 59 1.94 8.71 3.99
CA LYS A 59 2.55 8.00 2.88
C LYS A 59 2.24 6.52 3.03
N ALA A 60 1.98 5.87 1.90
CA ALA A 60 1.68 4.45 1.89
C ALA A 60 2.31 3.78 0.68
N VAL A 61 2.69 2.53 0.83
CA VAL A 61 3.18 1.70 -0.27
C VAL A 61 2.08 0.71 -0.65
N ILE A 62 1.87 0.57 -1.95
CA ILE A 62 0.84 -0.34 -2.46
C ILE A 62 1.38 -1.77 -2.39
N VAL A 63 0.65 -2.65 -1.69
CA VAL A 63 1.08 -4.03 -1.47
C VAL A 63 0.35 -5.03 -2.35
N ARG A 64 -0.85 -4.69 -2.81
CA ARG A 64 -1.59 -5.51 -3.77
C ARG A 64 -2.57 -4.66 -4.56
N THR A 65 -2.88 -5.08 -5.77
CA THR A 65 -3.83 -4.39 -6.64
C THR A 65 -4.86 -5.36 -7.19
N ARG A 66 -6.06 -4.85 -7.42
CA ARG A 66 -7.13 -5.63 -8.07
C ARG A 66 -6.88 -5.80 -9.55
N LYS A 67 -6.24 -4.82 -10.19
CA LYS A 67 -5.91 -4.91 -11.60
C LYS A 67 -4.77 -5.90 -11.83
N GLN A 68 -4.96 -6.79 -12.80
CA GLN A 68 -3.95 -7.76 -13.21
C GLN A 68 -2.73 -7.05 -13.78
N TYR A 69 -1.55 -7.56 -13.46
CA TYR A 69 -0.32 -7.08 -14.09
C TYR A 69 0.59 -8.26 -14.42
N ARG A 70 1.45 -8.05 -15.41
CA ARG A 70 2.36 -9.08 -15.90
C ARG A 70 3.69 -9.02 -15.15
N ARG A 71 4.19 -10.18 -14.77
CA ARG A 71 5.53 -10.33 -14.18
C ARG A 71 6.57 -10.61 -15.26
N PRO A 72 7.87 -10.37 -14.99
CA PRO A 72 8.93 -10.61 -15.98
C PRO A 72 9.01 -12.05 -16.47
N ASP A 73 8.58 -13.03 -15.67
CA ASP A 73 8.57 -14.44 -16.06
C ASP A 73 7.38 -14.83 -16.96
N GLY A 74 6.54 -13.87 -17.34
CA GLY A 74 5.40 -14.11 -18.22
C GLY A 74 4.10 -14.45 -17.49
N THR A 75 4.13 -14.64 -16.17
CA THR A 75 2.92 -14.91 -15.41
C THR A 75 2.18 -13.62 -15.11
N TYR A 76 0.90 -13.77 -14.78
CA TYR A 76 0.03 -12.65 -14.38
C TYR A 76 -0.44 -12.86 -12.96
N ILE A 77 -0.62 -11.77 -12.24
CA ILE A 77 -1.16 -11.81 -10.88
C ILE A 77 -2.17 -10.68 -10.69
N ARG A 78 -3.23 -10.98 -9.95
CA ARG A 78 -4.20 -10.00 -9.47
C ARG A 78 -4.69 -10.42 -8.10
N PHE A 79 -5.10 -9.43 -7.32
CA PHE A 79 -5.66 -9.67 -6.00
C PHE A 79 -7.14 -9.27 -5.99
N ASP A 80 -7.84 -9.57 -4.91
CA ASP A 80 -9.28 -9.28 -4.80
C ASP A 80 -9.55 -7.81 -4.51
N ASP A 81 -8.56 -7.07 -4.03
CA ASP A 81 -8.73 -5.68 -3.65
C ASP A 81 -7.45 -4.88 -3.89
N ASN A 82 -7.57 -3.57 -3.71
CA ASN A 82 -6.42 -2.68 -3.66
C ASN A 82 -6.10 -2.41 -2.20
N ALA A 83 -4.85 -2.62 -1.80
CA ALA A 83 -4.45 -2.40 -0.42
C ALA A 83 -3.07 -1.78 -0.34
N ALA A 84 -2.88 -1.01 0.72
CA ALA A 84 -1.63 -0.32 0.98
C ALA A 84 -1.26 -0.46 2.45
N VAL A 85 0.03 -0.25 2.73
CA VAL A 85 0.56 -0.25 4.09
C VAL A 85 1.13 1.13 4.36
N ILE A 86 0.77 1.72 5.50
CA ILE A 86 1.24 3.04 5.87
C ILE A 86 2.70 2.95 6.29
N ILE A 87 3.53 3.83 5.74
CA ILE A 87 4.97 3.86 6.00
C ILE A 87 5.38 5.21 6.56
N ASN A 88 6.55 5.22 7.22
CA ASN A 88 7.17 6.45 7.70
C ASN A 88 8.18 6.99 6.67
N GLU A 89 8.90 8.06 7.04
CA GLU A 89 9.88 8.69 6.15
C GLU A 89 11.06 7.76 5.80
N GLN A 90 11.35 6.77 6.63
CA GLN A 90 12.41 5.79 6.39
C GLN A 90 11.92 4.56 5.62
N LYS A 91 10.72 4.62 5.04
CA LYS A 91 10.10 3.51 4.31
C LYS A 91 9.85 2.28 5.17
N GLN A 92 9.65 2.46 6.46
CA GLN A 92 9.32 1.38 7.38
C GLN A 92 7.82 1.38 7.67
N PRO A 93 7.18 0.21 7.81
CA PRO A 93 5.76 0.18 8.15
C PRO A 93 5.54 0.76 9.54
N ARG A 94 4.48 1.54 9.69
CA ARG A 94 4.11 2.13 10.97
C ARG A 94 3.43 1.13 11.89
N GLY A 95 2.75 0.15 11.31
CA GLY A 95 2.12 -0.93 12.07
C GLY A 95 3.09 -2.06 12.35
N THR A 96 2.65 -3.00 13.19
CA THR A 96 3.42 -4.17 13.58
C THR A 96 2.91 -5.46 12.92
N ARG A 97 1.75 -5.42 12.28
CA ARG A 97 1.13 -6.58 11.63
C ARG A 97 0.63 -6.20 10.24
N ILE A 98 0.69 -7.17 9.34
CA ILE A 98 0.16 -7.04 7.99
C ILE A 98 -0.96 -8.05 7.81
N PHE A 99 -2.06 -7.63 7.22
CA PHE A 99 -3.24 -8.47 6.99
C PHE A 99 -3.36 -8.83 5.52
N GLY A 100 -3.56 -10.12 5.26
CA GLY A 100 -3.75 -10.64 3.92
C GLY A 100 -2.45 -10.75 3.13
N PRO A 101 -2.54 -11.22 1.87
CA PRO A 101 -1.35 -11.44 1.05
C PRO A 101 -0.75 -10.12 0.56
N VAL A 102 0.55 -10.15 0.29
CA VAL A 102 1.26 -9.06 -0.37
C VAL A 102 1.99 -9.63 -1.59
N ALA A 103 2.27 -8.76 -2.55
CA ALA A 103 2.99 -9.17 -3.75
C ALA A 103 4.49 -9.24 -3.46
N ARG A 104 5.16 -10.22 -4.04
CA ARG A 104 6.61 -10.43 -3.80
C ARG A 104 7.50 -9.35 -4.39
N GLU A 105 6.99 -8.51 -5.29
CA GLU A 105 7.73 -7.39 -5.87
C GLU A 105 8.18 -6.37 -4.81
N LEU A 106 7.56 -6.37 -3.63
CA LEU A 106 7.99 -5.52 -2.53
C LEU A 106 9.41 -5.85 -2.06
N ARG A 107 9.83 -7.11 -2.21
CA ARG A 107 11.17 -7.53 -1.85
C ARG A 107 12.23 -6.84 -2.70
N GLU A 108 11.96 -6.68 -3.99
CA GLU A 108 12.86 -6.04 -4.93
C GLU A 108 12.94 -4.53 -4.74
N LYS A 109 11.92 -3.94 -4.09
CA LYS A 109 11.83 -2.51 -3.87
C LYS A 109 12.18 -2.10 -2.42
N ASP A 110 12.90 -2.97 -1.70
CA ASP A 110 13.43 -2.73 -0.37
C ASP A 110 12.39 -2.62 0.75
N TYR A 111 11.25 -3.29 0.58
CA TYR A 111 10.24 -3.36 1.62
C TYR A 111 10.28 -4.71 2.34
N MET A 112 11.49 -5.14 2.71
CA MET A 112 11.70 -6.46 3.32
C MET A 112 10.95 -6.64 4.63
N LYS A 113 10.81 -5.59 5.43
CA LYS A 113 10.09 -5.70 6.70
C LYS A 113 8.61 -5.99 6.48
N ILE A 114 8.01 -5.39 5.45
CA ILE A 114 6.62 -5.67 5.09
C ILE A 114 6.48 -7.13 4.65
N VAL A 115 7.41 -7.60 3.82
CA VAL A 115 7.41 -8.99 3.35
C VAL A 115 7.55 -9.96 4.53
N SER A 116 8.41 -9.65 5.49
CA SER A 116 8.63 -10.53 6.64
C SER A 116 7.42 -10.56 7.59
N LEU A 117 6.65 -9.48 7.66
CA LEU A 117 5.46 -9.40 8.51
C LEU A 117 4.21 -9.98 7.84
N ALA A 118 4.22 -10.13 6.52
CA ALA A 118 3.04 -10.56 5.78
C ALA A 118 2.77 -12.05 6.03
N PRO A 119 1.49 -12.44 6.19
CA PRO A 119 1.14 -13.85 6.38
C PRO A 119 1.34 -14.68 5.12
N GLU A 120 1.29 -14.06 3.96
CA GLU A 120 1.44 -14.75 2.68
C GLU A 120 2.05 -13.80 1.66
N VAL A 121 3.01 -14.31 0.88
CA VAL A 121 3.68 -13.52 -0.16
C VAL A 121 3.46 -14.23 -1.49
N LEU A 122 2.76 -13.56 -2.39
CA LEU A 122 2.43 -14.08 -3.70
C LEU A 122 3.15 -13.26 -4.79
#